data_2f60e1bdf21bfd96140b9cbc62063c56
#
_entry.id   2f60e1bdf21bfd96140b9cbc62063c56
#
_cell.length_a   1.000
_cell.length_b   1.000
_cell.length_c   1.000
_cell.angle_alpha   90.00
_cell.angle_beta   90.00
_cell.angle_gamma   90.00
#
_symmetry.space_group_name_H-M   'P 1'
#
loop_
_entity.id
_entity.type
_entity.pdbx_description
1 polymer ?
#
loop_
_entity_poly.entity_id
_entity_poly.type
_entity_poly.pdbx_seq_one_letter_code
_entity_poly.pdbx_strand_id
1 'polypeptide(L)'
;MPTEKIHRCQCGCGEEVGVWTESSPANNRVKGEPKRFKQGHGSRRPINERFWEKVNRNGPNGCWEWTGSLRFGYGQFNVGKPQMAYSHRYSYELVNGPIPKGHHVHHRCENRLCVNPEHLTAISAKEHRQQHLKSHCPQGHKYTPENTLWGDGHRRCRECKRIRGREYYRRKKLGDGDV
;
A
#
# COMPACT_ATOMS: atom_id res chain seq x y z
N MET A 1 3.46 26.92 35.43
CA MET A 1 3.16 27.22 34.02
C MET A 1 1.98 26.36 33.60
N PRO A 2 0.83 26.90 33.16
CA PRO A 2 -0.26 26.06 32.71
C PRO A 2 0.13 25.38 31.42
N THR A 3 0.11 24.05 31.41
CA THR A 3 0.27 23.27 30.21
C THR A 3 -0.89 23.56 29.27
N GLU A 4 -0.63 24.26 28.15
CA GLU A 4 -1.64 24.46 27.12
C GLU A 4 -2.19 23.10 26.66
N LYS A 5 -3.47 22.87 26.88
CA LYS A 5 -4.15 21.67 26.40
C LYS A 5 -4.21 21.73 24.87
N ILE A 6 -3.43 20.91 24.20
CA ILE A 6 -3.47 20.75 22.76
C ILE A 6 -4.80 20.08 22.39
N HIS A 7 -5.64 20.79 21.64
CA HIS A 7 -6.91 20.25 21.14
C HIS A 7 -6.72 19.72 19.72
N ARG A 8 -7.15 18.49 19.47
CA ARG A 8 -7.02 17.83 18.16
C ARG A 8 -8.34 17.82 17.41
N CYS A 9 -8.24 17.88 16.08
CA CYS A 9 -9.38 17.83 15.19
C CYS A 9 -10.20 16.54 15.38
N GLN A 10 -11.50 16.66 15.62
CA GLN A 10 -12.39 15.52 15.86
C GLN A 10 -12.64 14.65 14.60
N CYS A 11 -12.15 15.05 13.43
CA CYS A 11 -12.19 14.19 12.23
C CYS A 11 -11.18 13.03 12.26
N GLY A 12 -10.30 12.96 13.26
CA GLY A 12 -9.29 11.92 13.41
C GLY A 12 -8.02 12.12 12.58
N CYS A 13 -7.83 13.30 11.95
CA CYS A 13 -6.61 13.58 11.16
C CYS A 13 -5.35 13.83 12.00
N GLY A 14 -5.48 13.92 13.33
CA GLY A 14 -4.38 14.20 14.24
C GLY A 14 -3.93 15.66 14.29
N GLU A 15 -4.41 16.52 13.40
CA GLU A 15 -4.01 17.92 13.36
C GLU A 15 -4.61 18.74 14.52
N GLU A 16 -3.85 19.73 14.97
CA GLU A 16 -4.28 20.63 16.03
C GLU A 16 -5.34 21.61 15.55
N VAL A 17 -6.26 21.93 16.42
CA VAL A 17 -7.27 22.96 16.19
C VAL A 17 -7.08 24.11 17.17
N GLY A 18 -7.20 25.33 16.66
CA GLY A 18 -7.19 26.52 17.49
C GLY A 18 -8.51 26.70 18.25
N VAL A 19 -8.57 27.76 19.06
CA VAL A 19 -9.78 28.21 19.76
C VAL A 19 -10.56 29.21 18.90
N TRP A 20 -11.82 29.45 19.27
CA TRP A 20 -12.62 30.50 18.68
C TRP A 20 -12.13 31.88 19.16
N THR A 21 -11.89 32.81 18.23
CA THR A 21 -11.48 34.16 18.53
C THR A 21 -12.67 35.09 18.88
N GLU A 22 -13.88 34.70 18.45
CA GLU A 22 -15.11 35.42 18.64
C GLU A 22 -16.27 34.49 19.01
N SER A 23 -17.22 34.98 19.78
CA SER A 23 -18.45 34.27 20.07
C SER A 23 -19.49 34.47 18.97
N SER A 24 -20.25 33.42 18.62
CA SER A 24 -21.36 33.49 17.68
C SER A 24 -22.49 32.57 18.14
N PRO A 25 -23.54 33.13 18.79
CA PRO A 25 -24.69 32.34 19.28
C PRO A 25 -25.36 31.53 18.14
N ALA A 26 -25.50 32.13 16.96
CA ALA A 26 -26.11 31.49 15.80
C ALA A 26 -25.38 30.22 15.34
N ASN A 27 -24.08 30.11 15.63
CA ASN A 27 -23.24 28.97 15.27
C ASN A 27 -22.77 28.18 16.49
N ASN A 28 -23.33 28.44 17.67
CA ASN A 28 -22.95 27.80 18.92
C ASN A 28 -21.43 27.84 19.19
N ARG A 29 -20.81 29.02 19.00
CA ARG A 29 -19.39 29.29 19.21
C ARG A 29 -19.18 30.18 20.42
N VAL A 30 -18.27 29.78 21.28
CA VAL A 30 -17.87 30.57 22.45
C VAL A 30 -16.40 30.95 22.32
N LYS A 31 -16.08 32.23 22.50
CA LYS A 31 -14.69 32.71 22.45
C LYS A 31 -13.86 31.98 23.51
N GLY A 32 -12.68 31.51 23.11
CA GLY A 32 -11.77 30.74 23.96
C GLY A 32 -12.02 29.23 23.97
N GLU A 33 -13.19 28.76 23.52
CA GLU A 33 -13.42 27.31 23.40
C GLU A 33 -12.71 26.74 22.16
N PRO A 34 -12.22 25.46 22.25
CA PRO A 34 -11.56 24.83 21.14
C PRO A 34 -12.52 24.57 19.99
N LYS A 35 -12.02 24.73 18.78
CA LYS A 35 -12.75 24.33 17.56
C LYS A 35 -12.84 22.82 17.51
N ARG A 36 -13.99 22.28 17.11
CA ARG A 36 -14.17 20.83 16.96
C ARG A 36 -13.41 20.27 15.77
N PHE A 37 -13.29 21.08 14.71
CA PHE A 37 -12.67 20.68 13.45
C PHE A 37 -11.76 21.77 12.92
N LYS A 38 -10.67 21.38 12.25
CA LYS A 38 -9.85 22.29 11.45
C LYS A 38 -10.67 22.84 10.27
N GLN A 39 -10.33 24.00 9.80
CA GLN A 39 -10.98 24.60 8.62
C GLN A 39 -10.93 23.64 7.42
N GLY A 40 -12.08 23.39 6.80
CA GLY A 40 -12.22 22.42 5.71
C GLY A 40 -12.39 20.96 6.15
N HIS A 41 -12.27 20.65 7.45
CA HIS A 41 -12.46 19.31 8.02
C HIS A 41 -13.84 19.11 8.65
N GLY A 42 -14.73 20.12 8.62
CA GLY A 42 -16.04 20.10 9.29
C GLY A 42 -16.78 18.80 9.09
N SER A 43 -17.75 18.47 9.90
CA SER A 43 -18.68 17.32 9.96
C SER A 43 -18.31 15.98 9.26
N ARG A 44 -17.08 15.78 8.81
CA ARG A 44 -16.64 14.48 8.29
C ARG A 44 -16.52 13.50 9.45
N ARG A 45 -17.16 12.35 9.31
CA ARG A 45 -16.99 11.23 10.23
C ARG A 45 -15.51 10.93 10.47
N PRO A 46 -15.12 10.48 11.67
CA PRO A 46 -13.75 10.08 11.95
C PRO A 46 -13.16 9.18 10.88
N ILE A 47 -11.89 9.37 10.55
CA ILE A 47 -11.23 8.65 9.45
C ILE A 47 -11.29 7.14 9.64
N ASN A 48 -11.18 6.67 10.90
CA ASN A 48 -11.23 5.24 11.22
C ASN A 48 -12.61 4.65 10.93
N GLU A 49 -13.71 5.34 11.28
CA GLU A 49 -15.07 4.91 10.98
C GLU A 49 -15.27 4.79 9.46
N ARG A 50 -14.88 5.82 8.71
CA ARG A 50 -14.95 5.85 7.25
C ARG A 50 -14.12 4.74 6.59
N PHE A 51 -13.03 4.32 7.22
CA PHE A 51 -12.21 3.22 6.76
C PHE A 51 -12.93 1.88 6.95
N TRP A 52 -13.35 1.59 8.20
CA TRP A 52 -13.94 0.30 8.55
C TRP A 52 -15.29 0.04 7.89
N GLU A 53 -16.07 1.07 7.55
CA GLU A 53 -17.30 0.94 6.75
C GLU A 53 -17.07 0.36 5.34
N LYS A 54 -15.86 0.46 4.82
CA LYS A 54 -15.45 -0.06 3.51
C LYS A 54 -14.74 -1.40 3.60
N VAL A 55 -14.90 -2.11 4.70
CA VAL A 55 -14.24 -3.39 4.94
C VAL A 55 -15.28 -4.49 5.17
N ASN A 56 -15.32 -5.45 4.26
CA ASN A 56 -16.03 -6.69 4.47
C ASN A 56 -15.17 -7.66 5.29
N ARG A 57 -15.57 -7.95 6.52
CA ARG A 57 -14.83 -8.85 7.43
C ARG A 57 -15.13 -10.33 7.21
N ASN A 58 -16.07 -10.66 6.35
CA ASN A 58 -16.50 -12.03 6.07
C ASN A 58 -15.89 -12.58 4.77
N GLY A 59 -14.70 -12.14 4.41
CA GLY A 59 -13.97 -12.66 3.25
C GLY A 59 -13.42 -14.08 3.48
N PRO A 60 -13.03 -14.77 2.40
CA PRO A 60 -12.52 -16.14 2.48
C PRO A 60 -11.22 -16.20 3.29
N ASN A 61 -11.00 -17.33 3.97
CA ASN A 61 -9.80 -17.60 4.76
C ASN A 61 -9.49 -16.53 5.84
N GLY A 62 -10.51 -15.90 6.41
CA GLY A 62 -10.36 -14.86 7.43
C GLY A 62 -9.88 -13.51 6.88
N CYS A 63 -9.88 -13.33 5.57
CA CYS A 63 -9.55 -12.04 4.97
C CYS A 63 -10.63 -10.99 5.27
N TRP A 64 -10.18 -9.77 5.57
CA TRP A 64 -11.03 -8.59 5.61
C TRP A 64 -10.86 -7.86 4.29
N GLU A 65 -11.87 -7.91 3.44
CA GLU A 65 -11.73 -7.41 2.07
C GLU A 65 -12.14 -5.94 1.94
N TRP A 66 -11.30 -5.17 1.30
CA TRP A 66 -11.58 -3.78 0.96
C TRP A 66 -12.63 -3.69 -0.15
N THR A 67 -13.71 -2.95 0.09
CA THR A 67 -14.84 -2.75 -0.84
C THR A 67 -14.84 -1.36 -1.49
N GLY A 68 -13.88 -0.50 -1.15
CA GLY A 68 -13.77 0.85 -1.70
C GLY A 68 -12.99 0.91 -3.02
N SER A 69 -12.57 2.12 -3.41
CA SER A 69 -11.82 2.36 -4.65
C SER A 69 -10.49 1.60 -4.69
N LEU A 70 -10.06 1.23 -5.90
CA LEU A 70 -8.84 0.48 -6.18
C LEU A 70 -7.85 1.30 -6.99
N ARG A 71 -6.55 1.01 -6.81
CA ARG A 71 -5.46 1.47 -7.66
C ARG A 71 -4.44 0.35 -7.86
N PHE A 72 -4.19 -0.02 -9.12
CA PHE A 72 -3.29 -1.13 -9.49
C PHE A 72 -3.61 -2.46 -8.77
N GLY A 73 -4.91 -2.73 -8.54
CA GLY A 73 -5.37 -3.94 -7.87
C GLY A 73 -5.27 -3.91 -6.34
N TYR A 74 -4.88 -2.79 -5.74
CA TYR A 74 -4.86 -2.58 -4.29
C TYR A 74 -5.95 -1.60 -3.87
N GLY A 75 -6.48 -1.77 -2.68
CA GLY A 75 -7.41 -0.82 -2.09
C GLY A 75 -6.76 0.55 -1.88
N GLN A 76 -7.48 1.62 -2.21
CA GLN A 76 -7.06 3.01 -2.02
C GLN A 76 -8.03 3.75 -1.11
N PHE A 77 -7.49 4.51 -0.16
CA PHE A 77 -8.26 5.23 0.84
C PHE A 77 -7.80 6.68 0.99
N ASN A 78 -8.76 7.61 1.07
CA ASN A 78 -8.45 9.03 1.27
C ASN A 78 -8.29 9.32 2.76
N VAL A 79 -7.06 9.57 3.18
CA VAL A 79 -6.68 9.90 4.57
C VAL A 79 -6.71 11.40 4.87
N GLY A 80 -7.02 12.22 3.87
CA GLY A 80 -7.08 13.69 3.96
C GLY A 80 -6.64 14.30 2.64
N LYS A 81 -7.20 15.43 2.22
CA LYS A 81 -6.79 16.08 0.96
C LYS A 81 -5.41 16.74 1.11
N PRO A 82 -4.51 16.57 0.16
CA PRO A 82 -4.60 15.77 -1.08
C PRO A 82 -4.15 14.30 -0.94
N GLN A 83 -4.01 13.77 0.29
CA GLN A 83 -3.29 12.53 0.57
C GLN A 83 -4.16 11.27 0.42
N MET A 84 -3.67 10.34 -0.39
CA MET A 84 -4.23 9.00 -0.56
C MET A 84 -3.27 7.96 -0.01
N ALA A 85 -3.79 6.96 0.70
CA ALA A 85 -3.03 5.82 1.20
C ALA A 85 -3.54 4.51 0.60
N TYR A 86 -2.70 3.49 0.53
CA TYR A 86 -3.16 2.14 0.29
C TYR A 86 -3.88 1.61 1.54
N SER A 87 -5.06 0.98 1.36
CA SER A 87 -5.91 0.54 2.46
C SER A 87 -5.21 -0.45 3.40
N HIS A 88 -4.46 -1.42 2.86
CA HIS A 88 -3.71 -2.38 3.66
C HIS A 88 -2.59 -1.71 4.48
N ARG A 89 -1.91 -0.67 3.95
CA ARG A 89 -0.89 0.07 4.71
C ARG A 89 -1.52 0.85 5.86
N TYR A 90 -2.64 1.52 5.58
CA TYR A 90 -3.39 2.25 6.60
C TYR A 90 -3.86 1.31 7.72
N SER A 91 -4.43 0.15 7.38
CA SER A 91 -4.85 -0.86 8.35
C SER A 91 -3.68 -1.37 9.21
N TYR A 92 -2.54 -1.66 8.57
CA TYR A 92 -1.33 -2.09 9.26
C TYR A 92 -0.87 -1.04 10.29
N GLU A 93 -0.78 0.22 9.88
CA GLU A 93 -0.31 1.34 10.72
C GLU A 93 -1.24 1.63 11.90
N LEU A 94 -2.54 1.40 11.76
CA LEU A 94 -3.51 1.56 12.86
C LEU A 94 -3.26 0.60 14.04
N VAL A 95 -2.75 -0.59 13.76
CA VAL A 95 -2.59 -1.66 14.77
C VAL A 95 -1.13 -1.82 15.18
N ASN A 96 -0.22 -1.78 14.22
CA ASN A 96 1.20 -2.11 14.43
C ASN A 96 2.11 -0.87 14.52
N GLY A 97 1.54 0.34 14.36
CA GLY A 97 2.31 1.57 14.31
C GLY A 97 2.97 1.82 12.94
N PRO A 98 3.84 2.84 12.83
CA PRO A 98 4.38 3.30 11.56
C PRO A 98 5.24 2.23 10.87
N ILE A 99 5.10 2.13 9.55
CA ILE A 99 5.88 1.21 8.73
C ILE A 99 7.35 1.68 8.72
N PRO A 100 8.33 0.82 9.09
CA PRO A 100 9.73 1.19 9.09
C PRO A 100 10.21 1.64 7.71
N LYS A 101 11.15 2.57 7.67
CA LYS A 101 11.73 3.08 6.42
C LYS A 101 12.33 1.93 5.60
N GLY A 102 12.02 1.89 4.30
CA GLY A 102 12.50 0.83 3.40
C GLY A 102 11.75 -0.50 3.49
N HIS A 103 10.67 -0.57 4.30
CA HIS A 103 9.81 -1.76 4.39
C HIS A 103 8.55 -1.63 3.53
N HIS A 104 8.08 -2.78 3.08
CA HIS A 104 6.82 -2.95 2.37
C HIS A 104 5.85 -3.74 3.25
N VAL A 105 4.57 -3.38 3.22
CA VAL A 105 3.53 -4.21 3.82
C VAL A 105 3.17 -5.32 2.85
N HIS A 106 3.44 -6.56 3.25
CA HIS A 106 3.22 -7.77 2.47
C HIS A 106 1.98 -8.51 2.98
N HIS A 107 1.19 -9.06 2.04
CA HIS A 107 0.03 -9.89 2.33
C HIS A 107 0.45 -11.35 2.45
N ARG A 108 0.45 -11.91 3.66
CA ARG A 108 0.72 -13.34 3.88
C ARG A 108 -0.34 -14.24 3.24
N CYS A 109 -1.55 -13.73 3.05
CA CYS A 109 -2.67 -14.41 2.40
C CYS A 109 -2.71 -14.24 0.88
N GLU A 110 -1.74 -13.52 0.27
CA GLU A 110 -1.67 -13.20 -1.16
C GLU A 110 -2.89 -12.43 -1.74
N ASN A 111 -3.90 -12.13 -0.93
CA ASN A 111 -5.06 -11.34 -1.33
C ASN A 111 -4.75 -9.84 -1.22
N ARG A 112 -4.61 -9.16 -2.36
CA ARG A 112 -4.28 -7.72 -2.44
C ARG A 112 -5.36 -6.80 -1.88
N LEU A 113 -6.59 -7.30 -1.75
CA LEU A 113 -7.71 -6.55 -1.17
C LEU A 113 -7.81 -6.72 0.34
N CYS A 114 -7.07 -7.67 0.91
CA CYS A 114 -7.12 -7.93 2.33
C CYS A 114 -6.52 -6.77 3.13
N VAL A 115 -7.27 -6.31 4.13
CA VAL A 115 -6.85 -5.30 5.10
C VAL A 115 -6.81 -5.85 6.54
N ASN A 116 -6.92 -7.17 6.72
CA ASN A 116 -6.80 -7.80 8.04
C ASN A 116 -5.37 -7.62 8.56
N PRO A 117 -5.13 -6.89 9.67
CA PRO A 117 -3.78 -6.67 10.20
C PRO A 117 -3.01 -7.95 10.51
N GLU A 118 -3.71 -9.04 10.88
CA GLU A 118 -3.09 -10.33 11.16
C GLU A 118 -2.53 -11.01 9.91
N HIS A 119 -3.04 -10.64 8.72
CA HIS A 119 -2.57 -11.13 7.43
C HIS A 119 -1.49 -10.24 6.80
N LEU A 120 -1.13 -9.14 7.47
CA LEU A 120 -0.18 -8.15 6.99
C LEU A 120 1.12 -8.20 7.79
N THR A 121 2.24 -8.05 7.13
CA THR A 121 3.55 -7.97 7.77
C THR A 121 4.43 -6.95 7.06
N ALA A 122 5.18 -6.15 7.85
CA ALA A 122 6.18 -5.26 7.29
C ALA A 122 7.49 -6.03 7.08
N ILE A 123 7.94 -6.12 5.84
CA ILE A 123 9.18 -6.81 5.47
C ILE A 123 10.07 -5.88 4.65
N SER A 124 11.38 -6.11 4.71
CA SER A 124 12.34 -5.33 3.92
C SER A 124 12.09 -5.50 2.41
N ALA A 125 12.52 -4.53 1.61
CA ALA A 125 12.42 -4.61 0.15
C ALA A 125 13.14 -5.85 -0.41
N LYS A 126 14.21 -6.33 0.25
CA LYS A 126 14.95 -7.54 -0.11
C LYS A 126 14.10 -8.79 0.13
N GLU A 127 13.52 -8.93 1.31
CA GLU A 127 12.64 -10.07 1.67
C GLU A 127 11.39 -10.09 0.82
N HIS A 128 10.74 -8.92 0.62
CA HIS A 128 9.58 -8.79 -0.25
C HIS A 128 9.86 -9.29 -1.67
N ARG A 129 11.03 -8.93 -2.23
CA ARG A 129 11.45 -9.41 -3.55
C ARG A 129 11.65 -10.94 -3.55
N GLN A 130 12.23 -11.50 -2.49
CA GLN A 130 12.45 -12.95 -2.39
C GLN A 130 11.13 -13.73 -2.35
N GLN A 131 10.13 -13.26 -1.62
CA GLN A 131 8.81 -13.91 -1.53
C GLN A 131 8.05 -13.91 -2.87
N HIS A 132 8.30 -12.91 -3.73
CA HIS A 132 7.69 -12.83 -5.07
C HIS A 132 8.56 -13.42 -6.19
N LEU A 133 9.68 -14.09 -5.84
CA LEU A 133 10.50 -14.78 -6.83
C LEU A 133 9.75 -16.01 -7.38
N LYS A 134 9.34 -15.93 -8.64
CA LYS A 134 8.72 -17.06 -9.33
C LYS A 134 9.71 -18.22 -9.40
N SER A 135 9.26 -19.43 -9.16
CA SER A 135 10.09 -20.66 -9.27
C SER A 135 10.46 -20.99 -10.72
N HIS A 136 9.66 -20.52 -11.69
CA HIS A 136 9.85 -20.78 -13.12
C HIS A 136 9.84 -19.47 -13.94
N CYS A 137 10.52 -19.47 -15.07
CA CYS A 137 10.46 -18.41 -16.05
C CYS A 137 9.12 -18.43 -16.83
N PRO A 138 8.78 -17.40 -17.63
CA PRO A 138 7.55 -17.39 -18.43
C PRO A 138 7.39 -18.57 -19.41
N GLN A 139 8.50 -19.20 -19.83
CA GLN A 139 8.52 -20.40 -20.68
C GLN A 139 8.55 -21.72 -19.89
N GLY A 140 8.30 -21.67 -18.57
CA GLY A 140 8.20 -22.85 -17.73
C GLY A 140 9.53 -23.47 -17.27
N HIS A 141 10.71 -22.93 -17.62
CA HIS A 141 11.97 -23.46 -17.11
C HIS A 141 12.17 -23.10 -15.65
N LYS A 142 12.50 -24.09 -14.82
CA LYS A 142 12.77 -23.89 -13.39
C LYS A 142 14.01 -23.02 -13.18
N TYR A 143 13.94 -22.09 -12.27
CA TYR A 143 15.10 -21.34 -11.81
C TYR A 143 15.88 -22.14 -10.77
N THR A 144 16.92 -22.83 -11.21
CA THR A 144 17.94 -23.44 -10.34
C THR A 144 19.18 -22.54 -10.28
N PRO A 145 20.12 -22.75 -9.36
CA PRO A 145 21.38 -22.01 -9.35
C PRO A 145 22.08 -22.03 -10.74
N GLU A 146 22.10 -23.21 -11.40
CA GLU A 146 22.74 -23.42 -12.69
C GLU A 146 21.99 -22.76 -13.85
N ASN A 147 20.66 -22.66 -13.77
CA ASN A 147 19.80 -22.08 -14.79
C ASN A 147 19.46 -20.60 -14.54
N THR A 148 20.02 -20.00 -13.49
CA THR A 148 19.76 -18.60 -13.13
C THR A 148 20.96 -17.73 -13.46
N LEU A 149 20.73 -16.67 -14.23
CA LEU A 149 21.69 -15.60 -14.47
C LEU A 149 21.20 -14.34 -13.78
N TRP A 150 22.08 -13.66 -13.09
CA TRP A 150 21.83 -12.35 -12.50
C TRP A 150 22.55 -11.28 -13.32
N GLY A 151 21.85 -10.19 -13.65
CA GLY A 151 22.41 -9.04 -14.35
C GLY A 151 21.46 -7.85 -14.23
N ASP A 152 22.00 -6.65 -14.06
CA ASP A 152 21.26 -5.37 -13.95
C ASP A 152 20.11 -5.41 -12.91
N GLY A 153 20.32 -6.12 -11.79
CA GLY A 153 19.30 -6.31 -10.76
C GLY A 153 18.14 -7.25 -11.13
N HIS A 154 18.20 -7.90 -12.30
CA HIS A 154 17.15 -8.80 -12.78
C HIS A 154 17.66 -10.24 -12.93
N ARG A 155 16.73 -11.16 -12.66
CA ARG A 155 16.95 -12.59 -12.85
C ARG A 155 16.56 -13.01 -14.28
N ARG A 156 17.44 -13.72 -14.94
CA ARG A 156 17.24 -14.23 -16.32
C ARG A 156 17.42 -15.74 -16.35
N CYS A 157 16.61 -16.42 -17.17
CA CYS A 157 16.73 -17.85 -17.40
C CYS A 157 17.84 -18.15 -18.41
N ARG A 158 18.82 -18.98 -18.03
CA ARG A 158 19.96 -19.38 -18.89
C ARG A 158 19.48 -20.17 -20.11
N GLU A 159 18.53 -21.09 -19.90
CA GLU A 159 17.99 -21.90 -21.01
C GLU A 159 17.25 -21.05 -22.05
N CYS A 160 16.39 -20.10 -21.60
CA CYS A 160 15.80 -19.15 -22.54
C CYS A 160 16.82 -18.31 -23.31
N LYS A 161 17.96 -17.95 -22.67
CA LYS A 161 19.05 -17.23 -23.34
C LYS A 161 19.70 -18.11 -24.40
N ARG A 162 19.94 -19.41 -24.08
CA ARG A 162 20.52 -20.38 -25.03
C ARG A 162 19.58 -20.63 -26.22
N ILE A 163 18.29 -20.81 -25.99
CA ILE A 163 17.30 -21.03 -27.06
C ILE A 163 17.28 -19.83 -28.01
N ARG A 164 17.14 -18.62 -27.47
CA ARG A 164 17.14 -17.37 -28.27
C ARG A 164 18.44 -17.19 -29.05
N GLY A 165 19.58 -17.52 -28.46
CA GLY A 165 20.87 -17.48 -29.16
C GLY A 165 20.93 -18.46 -30.34
N ARG A 166 20.49 -19.72 -30.14
CA ARG A 166 20.43 -20.72 -31.21
C ARG A 166 19.49 -20.29 -32.34
N GLU A 167 18.34 -19.75 -32.01
CA GLU A 167 17.38 -19.23 -33.02
C GLU A 167 17.93 -18.04 -33.78
N TYR A 168 18.63 -17.12 -33.13
CA TYR A 168 19.30 -15.99 -33.77
C TYR A 168 20.34 -16.45 -34.79
N TYR A 169 21.25 -17.36 -34.41
CA TYR A 169 22.27 -17.88 -35.34
C TYR A 169 21.67 -18.73 -36.45
N ARG A 170 20.59 -19.50 -36.21
CA ARG A 170 19.87 -20.23 -37.25
C ARG A 170 19.27 -19.27 -38.28
N ARG A 171 18.60 -18.19 -37.85
CA ARG A 171 18.04 -17.19 -38.77
C ARG A 171 19.13 -16.49 -39.59
N LYS A 172 20.22 -16.12 -38.93
CA LYS A 172 21.35 -15.49 -39.62
C LYS A 172 21.94 -16.41 -40.72
N LYS A 173 22.10 -17.69 -40.40
CA LYS A 173 22.61 -18.67 -41.39
C LYS A 173 21.65 -18.92 -42.55
N LEU A 174 20.34 -18.81 -42.34
CA LEU A 174 19.34 -18.96 -43.41
C LEU A 174 19.17 -17.66 -44.22
N GLY A 175 19.41 -16.50 -43.66
CA GLY A 175 19.38 -15.22 -44.38
C GLY A 175 20.64 -14.89 -45.18
N ASP A 176 21.76 -15.50 -44.86
CA ASP A 176 23.01 -15.38 -45.67
C ASP A 176 23.06 -16.38 -46.84
N GLY A 177 21.97 -17.13 -47.10
CA GLY A 177 21.87 -18.14 -48.14
C GLY A 177 21.12 -17.73 -49.40
N ASP A 178 20.59 -16.51 -49.48
CA ASP A 178 19.89 -15.96 -50.65
C ASP A 178 20.60 -14.69 -51.15
N VAL A 179 21.80 -14.84 -51.75
CA VAL A 179 22.40 -13.90 -52.73
C VAL A 179 23.17 -14.70 -53.77
#